data_253ad22e9ac0605c7ef467b8d4ad7f81
#
_entry.id   253ad22e9ac0605c7ef467b8d4ad7f81
#
_cell.length_a   1.000
_cell.length_b   1.000
_cell.length_c   1.000
_cell.angle_alpha   90.00
_cell.angle_beta   90.00
_cell.angle_gamma   90.00
#
_symmetry.space_group_name_H-M   'P 1'
#
loop_
_entity.id
_entity.type
_entity.pdbx_description
1 polymer ?
#
loop_
_entity_poly.entity_id
_entity_poly.type
_entity_poly.pdbx_seq_one_letter_code
_entity_poly.pdbx_strand_id
1 'polypeptide(L)'
;MTMSTFKRIAVTNRSLCSASLKEQVEKICKAGLCNALILREKDLAEQDYMSLAMSIKLICDKHRIDFFCNNMPSVAEKLKCNLQLSYQSFLDQKWKSGQITWVSVHTVEEAINAERLGADGLIAGHIFVTDCKKGLAPRGLEFLKEVCTAVSIPVFAIGGIDDSNSDAVRLAGAQGECRMSWYMRY
;
A
#
# COMPACT_ATOMS: atom_id res chain seq x y z
N MET A 1 -16.34 -12.37 17.25
CA MET A 1 -15.49 -12.12 16.06
C MET A 1 -15.75 -10.68 15.60
N THR A 2 -14.84 -9.75 15.88
CA THR A 2 -14.92 -8.40 15.33
C THR A 2 -14.67 -8.51 13.83
N MET A 3 -15.67 -8.22 13.00
CA MET A 3 -15.49 -8.12 11.56
C MET A 3 -14.42 -7.06 11.33
N SER A 4 -13.24 -7.47 10.84
CA SER A 4 -12.20 -6.55 10.42
C SER A 4 -12.77 -5.66 9.32
N THR A 5 -12.80 -4.35 9.57
CA THR A 5 -13.27 -3.39 8.57
C THR A 5 -12.37 -3.47 7.34
N PHE A 6 -12.97 -3.62 6.16
CA PHE A 6 -12.25 -3.62 4.89
C PHE A 6 -11.43 -2.34 4.74
N LYS A 7 -10.10 -2.46 4.68
CA LYS A 7 -9.21 -1.30 4.66
C LYS A 7 -9.14 -0.66 3.28
N ARG A 8 -9.23 0.66 3.25
CA ARG A 8 -9.00 1.49 2.07
C ARG A 8 -7.65 2.19 2.20
N ILE A 9 -6.74 1.92 1.28
CA ILE A 9 -5.34 2.34 1.35
C ILE A 9 -5.04 3.28 0.19
N ALA A 10 -4.66 4.52 0.51
CA ALA A 10 -4.21 5.49 -0.49
C ALA A 10 -2.72 5.28 -0.80
N VAL A 11 -2.37 5.20 -2.09
CA VAL A 11 -0.98 5.17 -2.55
C VAL A 11 -0.68 6.48 -3.27
N THR A 12 0.39 7.18 -2.89
CA THR A 12 0.68 8.47 -3.49
C THR A 12 1.38 8.37 -4.84
N ASN A 13 1.18 9.38 -5.64
CA ASN A 13 1.95 9.76 -6.81
C ASN A 13 1.67 11.25 -7.05
N ARG A 14 2.59 12.12 -6.63
CA ARG A 14 2.40 13.58 -6.70
C ARG A 14 2.18 14.13 -8.11
N SER A 15 2.68 13.42 -9.14
CA SER A 15 2.50 13.84 -10.53
C SER A 15 1.05 13.74 -11.03
N LEU A 16 0.18 13.04 -10.30
CA LEU A 16 -1.25 12.90 -10.62
C LEU A 16 -2.12 13.94 -9.91
N CYS A 17 -1.56 14.69 -8.96
CA CYS A 17 -2.31 15.70 -8.20
C CYS A 17 -2.46 16.98 -9.01
N SER A 18 -3.62 17.61 -8.93
CA SER A 18 -3.87 18.95 -9.49
C SER A 18 -3.32 20.07 -8.58
N ALA A 19 -3.14 19.78 -7.30
CA ALA A 19 -2.56 20.65 -6.28
C ALA A 19 -1.30 20.01 -5.69
N SER A 20 -0.73 20.57 -4.63
CA SER A 20 0.39 19.92 -3.94
C SER A 20 -0.04 18.59 -3.31
N LEU A 21 0.90 17.64 -3.19
CA LEU A 21 0.60 16.36 -2.54
C LEU A 21 0.09 16.56 -1.10
N LYS A 22 0.60 17.55 -0.37
CA LYS A 22 0.16 17.86 1.00
C LYS A 22 -1.32 18.25 1.05
N GLU A 23 -1.74 19.13 0.15
CA GLU A 23 -3.15 19.55 0.04
C GLU A 23 -4.04 18.39 -0.34
N GLN A 24 -3.60 17.55 -1.28
CA GLN A 24 -4.35 16.35 -1.69
C GLN A 24 -4.48 15.36 -0.54
N VAL A 25 -3.39 15.08 0.20
CA VAL A 25 -3.43 14.18 1.35
C VAL A 25 -4.31 14.74 2.47
N GLU A 26 -4.21 16.03 2.81
CA GLU A 26 -5.10 16.66 3.80
C GLU A 26 -6.57 16.52 3.39
N LYS A 27 -6.89 16.72 2.11
CA LYS A 27 -8.25 16.60 1.56
C LYS A 27 -8.81 15.18 1.75
N ILE A 28 -8.08 14.14 1.33
CA ILE A 28 -8.55 12.75 1.43
C ILE A 28 -8.63 12.25 2.88
N CYS A 29 -7.68 12.65 3.73
CA CYS A 29 -7.68 12.30 5.15
C CYS A 29 -8.84 12.95 5.91
N LYS A 30 -9.06 14.26 5.70
CA LYS A 30 -10.17 15.01 6.30
C LYS A 30 -11.53 14.46 5.89
N ALA A 31 -11.65 14.00 4.66
CA ALA A 31 -12.89 13.37 4.16
C ALA A 31 -13.10 11.92 4.64
N GLY A 32 -12.14 11.33 5.41
CA GLY A 32 -12.23 9.95 5.91
C GLY A 32 -12.24 8.89 4.82
N LEU A 33 -11.59 9.16 3.67
CA LEU A 33 -11.66 8.29 2.51
C LEU A 33 -10.74 7.08 2.59
N CYS A 34 -9.69 7.13 3.42
CA CYS A 34 -8.73 6.04 3.58
C CYS A 34 -8.44 5.75 5.06
N ASN A 35 -7.95 4.54 5.34
CA ASN A 35 -7.53 4.07 6.66
C ASN A 35 -6.00 4.03 6.78
N ALA A 36 -5.30 3.96 5.65
CA ALA A 36 -3.86 3.98 5.57
C ALA A 36 -3.39 4.74 4.33
N LEU A 37 -2.16 5.25 4.39
CA LEU A 37 -1.50 5.94 3.29
C LEU A 37 -0.08 5.42 3.11
N ILE A 38 0.26 5.06 1.88
CA ILE A 38 1.61 4.66 1.45
C ILE A 38 2.21 5.81 0.66
N LEU A 39 3.27 6.43 1.19
CA LEU A 39 4.02 7.48 0.49
C LEU A 39 4.95 6.83 -0.54
N ARG A 40 4.59 6.93 -1.83
CA ARG A 40 5.31 6.30 -2.93
C ARG A 40 5.73 7.34 -3.97
N GLU A 41 6.90 7.94 -3.74
CA GLU A 41 7.51 8.96 -4.61
C GLU A 41 8.92 8.47 -5.02
N LYS A 42 8.96 7.64 -6.06
CA LYS A 42 10.15 6.85 -6.45
C LYS A 42 11.32 7.67 -7.01
N ASP A 43 11.04 8.87 -7.47
CA ASP A 43 11.98 9.78 -8.11
C ASP A 43 12.65 10.76 -7.13
N LEU A 44 12.29 10.71 -5.85
CA LEU A 44 12.90 11.54 -4.82
C LEU A 44 14.16 10.89 -4.26
N ALA A 45 15.21 11.71 -4.08
CA ALA A 45 16.35 11.35 -3.25
C ALA A 45 15.91 11.20 -1.78
N GLU A 46 16.66 10.42 -0.99
CA GLU A 46 16.30 10.11 0.41
C GLU A 46 16.03 11.36 1.25
N GLN A 47 16.83 12.42 1.09
CA GLN A 47 16.69 13.65 1.88
C GLN A 47 15.38 14.39 1.55
N ASP A 48 15.03 14.48 0.26
CA ASP A 48 13.77 15.11 -0.18
C ASP A 48 12.57 14.27 0.22
N TYR A 49 12.70 12.94 0.09
CA TYR A 49 11.69 12.00 0.55
C TYR A 49 11.47 12.12 2.05
N MET A 50 12.54 12.22 2.87
CA MET A 50 12.44 12.42 4.33
C MET A 50 11.65 13.68 4.66
N SER A 51 11.98 14.80 4.03
CA SER A 51 11.32 16.09 4.27
C SER A 51 9.82 16.03 3.93
N LEU A 52 9.49 15.38 2.83
CA LEU A 52 8.10 15.14 2.42
C LEU A 52 7.40 14.18 3.39
N ALA A 53 8.04 13.07 3.75
CA ALA A 53 7.51 12.05 4.66
C ALA A 53 7.15 12.63 6.02
N MET A 54 8.00 13.48 6.61
CA MET A 54 7.72 14.20 7.85
C MET A 54 6.42 15.01 7.75
N SER A 55 6.27 15.76 6.66
CA SER A 55 5.09 16.61 6.45
C SER A 55 3.81 15.79 6.26
N ILE A 56 3.87 14.72 5.46
CA ILE A 56 2.72 13.84 5.19
C ILE A 56 2.34 13.03 6.43
N LYS A 57 3.34 12.53 7.18
CA LYS A 57 3.10 11.81 8.44
C LYS A 57 2.33 12.66 9.45
N LEU A 58 2.69 13.94 9.60
CA LEU A 58 1.96 14.86 10.50
C LEU A 58 0.47 14.98 10.11
N ILE A 59 0.15 15.00 8.81
CA ILE A 59 -1.23 15.01 8.33
C ILE A 59 -1.92 13.68 8.70
N CYS A 60 -1.26 12.55 8.43
CA CYS A 60 -1.81 11.24 8.74
C CYS A 60 -2.06 11.06 10.25
N ASP A 61 -1.10 11.45 11.10
CA ASP A 61 -1.23 11.39 12.57
C ASP A 61 -2.42 12.22 13.08
N LYS A 62 -2.58 13.45 12.57
CA LYS A 62 -3.71 14.34 12.89
C LYS A 62 -5.07 13.69 12.60
N HIS A 63 -5.16 12.93 11.52
CA HIS A 63 -6.40 12.27 11.08
C HIS A 63 -6.50 10.79 11.49
N ARG A 64 -5.52 10.26 12.24
CA ARG A 64 -5.45 8.86 12.69
C ARG A 64 -5.43 7.87 11.52
N ILE A 65 -4.64 8.19 10.49
CA ILE A 65 -4.40 7.36 9.31
C ILE A 65 -3.05 6.65 9.48
N ASP A 66 -3.01 5.33 9.29
CA ASP A 66 -1.77 4.56 9.33
C ASP A 66 -0.83 5.04 8.21
N PHE A 67 0.40 5.46 8.54
CA PHE A 67 1.36 5.98 7.56
C PHE A 67 2.46 4.97 7.27
N PHE A 68 2.75 4.75 5.99
CA PHE A 68 3.78 3.84 5.50
C PHE A 68 4.75 4.56 4.56
N CYS A 69 6.07 4.40 4.79
CA CYS A 69 7.09 4.73 3.80
C CYS A 69 7.22 3.60 2.76
N ASN A 70 7.34 3.94 1.48
CA ASN A 70 7.55 2.95 0.42
C ASN A 70 9.03 2.81 0.07
N ASN A 71 9.62 1.61 0.26
CA ASN A 71 11.01 1.27 -0.07
C ASN A 71 12.07 2.26 0.49
N MET A 72 11.78 2.87 1.65
CA MET A 72 12.69 3.81 2.32
C MET A 72 12.87 3.40 3.80
N PRO A 73 13.55 2.28 4.07
CA PRO A 73 13.68 1.74 5.44
C PRO A 73 14.40 2.69 6.40
N SER A 74 15.46 3.36 5.96
CA SER A 74 16.17 4.36 6.76
C SER A 74 15.28 5.51 7.22
N VAL A 75 14.36 5.95 6.34
CA VAL A 75 13.38 6.99 6.65
C VAL A 75 12.31 6.46 7.60
N ALA A 76 11.79 5.26 7.35
CA ALA A 76 10.79 4.64 8.22
C ALA A 76 11.31 4.45 9.65
N GLU A 77 12.57 4.05 9.82
CA GLU A 77 13.24 3.90 11.11
C GLU A 77 13.34 5.25 11.85
N LYS A 78 13.89 6.26 11.16
CA LYS A 78 14.06 7.61 11.75
C LYS A 78 12.72 8.24 12.17
N LEU A 79 11.67 8.04 11.38
CA LEU A 79 10.33 8.56 11.65
C LEU A 79 9.46 7.66 12.53
N LYS A 80 9.97 6.46 12.89
CA LYS A 80 9.22 5.43 13.63
C LYS A 80 7.84 5.18 13.03
N CYS A 81 7.79 5.02 11.70
CA CYS A 81 6.56 4.75 10.96
C CYS A 81 6.62 3.40 10.23
N ASN A 82 5.48 2.93 9.77
CA ASN A 82 5.37 1.64 9.10
C ASN A 82 6.08 1.64 7.74
N LEU A 83 6.39 0.46 7.23
CA LEU A 83 7.17 0.26 6.02
C LEU A 83 6.41 -0.60 5.01
N GLN A 84 6.43 -0.20 3.75
CA GLN A 84 5.96 -1.00 2.63
C GLN A 84 7.13 -1.25 1.68
N LEU A 85 7.39 -2.51 1.36
CA LEU A 85 8.51 -2.96 0.53
C LEU A 85 8.06 -3.71 -0.72
N SER A 86 8.86 -3.66 -1.78
CA SER A 86 8.80 -4.67 -2.83
C SER A 86 9.29 -6.02 -2.27
N TYR A 87 8.90 -7.14 -2.88
CA TYR A 87 9.35 -8.46 -2.46
C TYR A 87 10.88 -8.57 -2.46
N GLN A 88 11.52 -8.09 -3.52
CA GLN A 88 13.00 -8.09 -3.60
C GLN A 88 13.64 -7.25 -2.48
N SER A 89 13.16 -6.04 -2.26
CA SER A 89 13.68 -5.18 -1.17
C SER A 89 13.47 -5.80 0.21
N PHE A 90 12.41 -6.58 0.39
CA PHE A 90 12.15 -7.31 1.62
C PHE A 90 13.15 -8.46 1.84
N LEU A 91 13.51 -9.20 0.78
CA LEU A 91 14.51 -10.27 0.85
C LEU A 91 15.93 -9.72 1.14
N ASP A 92 16.28 -8.58 0.55
CA ASP A 92 17.59 -7.97 0.70
C ASP A 92 17.82 -7.37 2.09
N GLN A 93 16.76 -7.17 2.86
CA GLN A 93 16.84 -6.51 4.15
C GLN A 93 16.73 -7.51 5.32
N LYS A 94 17.75 -7.52 6.18
CA LYS A 94 17.69 -8.14 7.51
C LYS A 94 16.88 -7.26 8.48
N TRP A 95 15.75 -6.75 8.03
CA TRP A 95 14.97 -5.76 8.74
C TRP A 95 14.02 -6.42 9.76
N LYS A 96 14.19 -6.07 11.03
CA LYS A 96 13.20 -6.28 12.09
C LYS A 96 13.03 -4.93 12.81
N SER A 97 12.20 -4.06 12.26
CA SER A 97 11.70 -2.95 13.04
C SER A 97 10.53 -3.46 13.89
N GLY A 98 10.30 -2.87 15.03
CA GLY A 98 9.06 -3.12 15.78
C GLY A 98 7.82 -2.47 15.14
N GLN A 99 7.85 -2.21 13.83
CA GLN A 99 6.83 -1.53 13.05
C GLN A 99 6.25 -2.45 11.99
N ILE A 100 4.99 -2.23 11.62
CA ILE A 100 4.27 -3.02 10.62
C ILE A 100 4.99 -2.93 9.28
N THR A 101 5.29 -4.09 8.69
CA THR A 101 5.91 -4.19 7.36
C THR A 101 4.95 -4.90 6.39
N TRP A 102 4.53 -4.18 5.35
CA TRP A 102 3.75 -4.75 4.25
C TRP A 102 4.64 -5.02 3.03
N VAL A 103 4.40 -6.14 2.35
CA VAL A 103 5.22 -6.59 1.22
C VAL A 103 4.36 -6.73 -0.04
N SER A 104 4.82 -6.12 -1.14
CA SER A 104 4.21 -6.32 -2.46
C SER A 104 4.59 -7.69 -3.01
N VAL A 105 3.59 -8.48 -3.43
CA VAL A 105 3.78 -9.82 -3.96
C VAL A 105 3.09 -9.98 -5.31
N HIS A 106 3.66 -10.83 -6.15
CA HIS A 106 3.24 -11.07 -7.52
C HIS A 106 3.02 -12.55 -7.85
N THR A 107 3.33 -13.46 -6.94
CA THR A 107 3.01 -14.90 -7.03
C THR A 107 2.56 -15.42 -5.67
N VAL A 108 1.94 -16.59 -5.65
CA VAL A 108 1.54 -17.26 -4.41
C VAL A 108 2.77 -17.68 -3.61
N GLU A 109 3.84 -18.10 -4.28
CA GLU A 109 5.11 -18.49 -3.65
C GLU A 109 5.76 -17.29 -2.94
N GLU A 110 5.75 -16.11 -3.56
CA GLU A 110 6.21 -14.86 -2.92
C GLU A 110 5.39 -14.56 -1.65
N ALA A 111 4.07 -14.76 -1.71
CA ALA A 111 3.18 -14.52 -0.58
C ALA A 111 3.48 -15.44 0.61
N ILE A 112 3.58 -16.74 0.37
CA ILE A 112 3.92 -17.75 1.38
C ILE A 112 5.31 -17.46 1.98
N ASN A 113 6.29 -17.15 1.14
CA ASN A 113 7.64 -16.85 1.60
C ASN A 113 7.72 -15.55 2.40
N ALA A 114 7.00 -14.50 1.98
CA ALA A 114 6.97 -13.23 2.72
C ALA A 114 6.35 -13.42 4.12
N GLU A 115 5.24 -14.15 4.24
CA GLU A 115 4.65 -14.49 5.53
C GLU A 115 5.64 -15.27 6.41
N ARG A 116 6.27 -16.31 5.86
CA ARG A 116 7.26 -17.14 6.58
C ARG A 116 8.45 -16.30 7.09
N LEU A 117 8.84 -15.26 6.36
CA LEU A 117 9.93 -14.36 6.72
C LEU A 117 9.49 -13.21 7.65
N GLY A 118 8.22 -13.14 8.02
CA GLY A 118 7.70 -12.23 9.02
C GLY A 118 7.14 -10.91 8.47
N ALA A 119 6.58 -10.92 7.26
CA ALA A 119 5.74 -9.81 6.79
C ALA A 119 4.46 -9.74 7.64
N ASP A 120 3.98 -8.52 7.96
CA ASP A 120 2.76 -8.29 8.73
C ASP A 120 1.52 -8.17 7.84
N GLY A 121 1.70 -8.08 6.52
CA GLY A 121 0.64 -8.03 5.53
C GLY A 121 1.20 -7.99 4.11
N LEU A 122 0.34 -8.27 3.14
CA LEU A 122 0.71 -8.38 1.74
C LEU A 122 -0.08 -7.41 0.87
N ILE A 123 0.57 -6.88 -0.16
CA ILE A 123 -0.09 -6.12 -1.24
C ILE A 123 0.03 -6.95 -2.52
N ALA A 124 -1.07 -7.60 -2.89
CA ALA A 124 -1.14 -8.50 -4.03
C ALA A 124 -1.58 -7.77 -5.31
N GLY A 125 -0.86 -7.90 -6.40
CA GLY A 125 -1.22 -7.24 -7.64
C GLY A 125 -0.29 -7.40 -8.81
N HIS A 126 -0.64 -6.75 -9.95
CA HIS A 126 -1.84 -5.91 -10.13
C HIS A 126 -3.04 -6.77 -10.56
N ILE A 127 -4.20 -6.49 -9.98
CA ILE A 127 -5.39 -7.35 -10.15
C ILE A 127 -6.11 -7.08 -11.45
N PHE A 128 -6.34 -5.81 -11.78
CA PHE A 128 -6.99 -5.38 -13.03
C PHE A 128 -6.04 -4.56 -13.90
N VAL A 129 -6.42 -4.35 -15.15
CA VAL A 129 -5.67 -3.49 -16.08
C VAL A 129 -5.45 -2.11 -15.47
N THR A 130 -4.24 -1.58 -15.58
CA THR A 130 -3.86 -0.28 -15.01
C THR A 130 -2.79 0.40 -15.84
N ASP A 131 -2.90 1.73 -15.95
CA ASP A 131 -1.90 2.55 -16.64
C ASP A 131 -0.50 2.48 -16.01
N CYS A 132 -0.42 2.14 -14.72
CA CYS A 132 0.86 2.00 -14.01
C CYS A 132 1.67 0.76 -14.44
N LYS A 133 1.06 -0.18 -15.17
CA LYS A 133 1.63 -1.44 -15.62
C LYS A 133 1.28 -1.72 -17.10
N LYS A 134 1.37 -0.69 -17.95
CA LYS A 134 1.09 -0.81 -19.39
C LYS A 134 1.86 -1.97 -20.02
N GLY A 135 1.15 -2.78 -20.78
CA GLY A 135 1.73 -3.93 -21.50
C GLY A 135 1.90 -5.21 -20.68
N LEU A 136 1.60 -5.19 -19.38
CA LEU A 136 1.57 -6.39 -18.55
C LEU A 136 0.13 -6.87 -18.36
N ALA A 137 -0.09 -8.18 -18.52
CA ALA A 137 -1.39 -8.77 -18.24
C ALA A 137 -1.73 -8.68 -16.75
N PRO A 138 -2.98 -8.34 -16.36
CA PRO A 138 -3.41 -8.37 -14.97
C PRO A 138 -3.43 -9.80 -14.46
N ARG A 139 -3.19 -9.97 -13.16
CA ARG A 139 -3.17 -11.29 -12.51
C ARG A 139 -4.57 -11.84 -12.23
N GLY A 140 -5.56 -10.97 -12.15
CA GLY A 140 -6.96 -11.34 -11.96
C GLY A 140 -7.35 -11.70 -10.53
N LEU A 141 -8.64 -11.96 -10.37
CA LEU A 141 -9.24 -12.27 -9.07
C LEU A 141 -8.90 -13.70 -8.58
N GLU A 142 -8.65 -14.65 -9.50
CA GLU A 142 -8.24 -16.00 -9.10
C GLU A 142 -6.89 -15.98 -8.38
N PHE A 143 -5.89 -15.27 -8.94
CA PHE A 143 -4.63 -15.05 -8.25
C PHE A 143 -4.83 -14.43 -6.86
N LEU A 144 -5.69 -13.41 -6.73
CA LEU A 144 -5.98 -12.78 -5.44
C LEU A 144 -6.55 -13.79 -4.44
N LYS A 145 -7.50 -14.61 -4.88
CA LYS A 145 -8.14 -15.64 -4.07
C LYS A 145 -7.13 -16.72 -3.62
N GLU A 146 -6.27 -17.15 -4.54
CA GLU A 146 -5.19 -18.11 -4.22
C GLU A 146 -4.26 -17.56 -3.14
N VAL A 147 -3.80 -16.30 -3.29
CA VAL A 147 -2.97 -15.62 -2.28
C VAL A 147 -3.70 -15.55 -0.94
N CYS A 148 -4.96 -15.08 -0.92
CA CYS A 148 -5.74 -14.96 0.32
C CYS A 148 -5.97 -16.31 1.03
N THR A 149 -6.01 -17.40 0.26
CA THR A 149 -6.18 -18.76 0.81
C THR A 149 -4.86 -19.33 1.33
N ALA A 150 -3.74 -18.95 0.73
CA ALA A 150 -2.42 -19.52 1.02
C ALA A 150 -1.75 -18.92 2.27
N VAL A 151 -2.19 -17.78 2.76
CA VAL A 151 -1.58 -17.07 3.90
C VAL A 151 -2.61 -16.71 4.97
N SER A 152 -2.14 -16.49 6.21
CA SER A 152 -2.96 -16.12 7.36
C SER A 152 -2.90 -14.62 7.66
N ILE A 153 -1.86 -13.91 7.17
CA ILE A 153 -1.71 -12.47 7.33
C ILE A 153 -2.61 -11.69 6.38
N PRO A 154 -2.96 -10.43 6.69
CA PRO A 154 -3.82 -9.61 5.84
C PRO A 154 -3.29 -9.44 4.41
N VAL A 155 -4.17 -9.61 3.43
CA VAL A 155 -3.90 -9.38 2.00
C VAL A 155 -4.71 -8.18 1.52
N PHE A 156 -4.03 -7.22 0.89
CA PHE A 156 -4.61 -6.03 0.28
C PHE A 156 -4.40 -6.10 -1.23
N ALA A 157 -5.45 -5.87 -2.00
CA ALA A 157 -5.37 -5.90 -3.46
C ALA A 157 -4.91 -4.54 -4.02
N ILE A 158 -4.14 -4.54 -5.11
CA ILE A 158 -3.74 -3.33 -5.82
C ILE A 158 -3.82 -3.50 -7.34
N GLY A 159 -4.11 -2.40 -8.05
CA GLY A 159 -4.03 -2.29 -9.51
C GLY A 159 -5.38 -2.32 -10.20
N GLY A 160 -5.75 -1.19 -10.82
CA GLY A 160 -6.98 -1.01 -11.57
C GLY A 160 -8.26 -1.10 -10.74
N ILE A 161 -8.17 -0.86 -9.42
CA ILE A 161 -9.33 -0.95 -8.52
C ILE A 161 -10.02 0.40 -8.44
N ASP A 162 -11.35 0.36 -8.59
CA ASP A 162 -12.27 1.49 -8.44
C ASP A 162 -13.60 1.03 -7.80
N ASP A 163 -14.60 1.90 -7.79
CA ASP A 163 -15.88 1.61 -7.14
C ASP A 163 -16.70 0.53 -7.87
N SER A 164 -16.43 0.29 -9.16
CA SER A 164 -17.13 -0.73 -9.94
C SER A 164 -16.68 -2.16 -9.67
N ASN A 165 -15.45 -2.34 -9.15
CA ASN A 165 -14.83 -3.66 -8.96
C ASN A 165 -14.36 -3.96 -7.51
N SER A 166 -14.52 -3.02 -6.59
CA SER A 166 -14.13 -3.15 -5.18
C SER A 166 -14.82 -4.33 -4.47
N ASP A 167 -16.10 -4.57 -4.75
CA ASP A 167 -16.82 -5.71 -4.15
C ASP A 167 -16.27 -7.06 -4.62
N ALA A 168 -15.83 -7.18 -5.87
CA ALA A 168 -15.19 -8.39 -6.37
C ALA A 168 -13.87 -8.68 -5.66
N VAL A 169 -13.09 -7.63 -5.33
CA VAL A 169 -11.86 -7.74 -4.53
C VAL A 169 -12.16 -8.27 -3.11
N ARG A 170 -13.22 -7.76 -2.48
CA ARG A 170 -13.67 -8.23 -1.16
C ARG A 170 -14.13 -9.68 -1.19
N LEU A 171 -14.89 -10.07 -2.20
CA LEU A 171 -15.39 -11.43 -2.39
C LEU A 171 -14.27 -12.43 -2.66
N ALA A 172 -13.16 -12.01 -3.26
CA ALA A 172 -11.96 -12.82 -3.45
C ALA A 172 -11.17 -13.06 -2.14
N GLY A 173 -11.57 -12.46 -1.01
CA GLY A 173 -11.00 -12.70 0.32
C GLY A 173 -10.02 -11.62 0.81
N ALA A 174 -9.79 -10.55 0.04
CA ALA A 174 -8.92 -9.46 0.48
C ALA A 174 -9.51 -8.71 1.69
N GLN A 175 -8.65 -8.31 2.62
CA GLN A 175 -9.02 -7.51 3.79
C GLN A 175 -8.97 -6.00 3.51
N GLY A 176 -8.65 -5.60 2.27
CA GLY A 176 -8.66 -4.21 1.84
C GLY A 176 -8.12 -4.04 0.43
N GLU A 177 -8.06 -2.80 0.01
CA GLU A 177 -7.64 -2.41 -1.34
C GLU A 177 -6.74 -1.17 -1.31
N CYS A 178 -5.82 -1.12 -2.27
CA CYS A 178 -4.93 0.01 -2.51
C CYS A 178 -5.32 0.69 -3.82
N ARG A 179 -5.57 2.00 -3.78
CA ARG A 179 -5.83 2.82 -4.97
C ARG A 179 -4.82 3.97 -5.07
N MET A 180 -4.40 4.33 -6.27
CA MET A 180 -3.48 5.46 -6.51
C MET A 180 -4.19 6.60 -7.23
N SER A 181 -4.50 6.44 -8.51
CA SER A 181 -5.06 7.50 -9.34
C SER A 181 -6.40 8.02 -8.82
N TRP A 182 -7.21 7.17 -8.26
CA TRP A 182 -8.49 7.54 -7.65
C TRP A 182 -8.30 8.57 -6.53
N TYR A 183 -7.37 8.32 -5.60
CA TYR A 183 -7.09 9.25 -4.49
C TYR A 183 -6.34 10.50 -4.94
N MET A 184 -5.42 10.38 -5.88
CA MET A 184 -4.59 11.51 -6.29
C MET A 184 -5.32 12.49 -7.20
N ARG A 185 -6.44 12.09 -7.80
CA ARG A 185 -7.31 12.93 -8.65
C ARG A 185 -8.62 13.33 -7.96
N TYR A 186 -8.86 12.86 -6.74
CA TYR A 186 -10.08 13.17 -5.94
C TYR A 186 -10.22 14.69 -5.61
#